data_c86ce6e653449cab3bf58f9a61d846cc
#
_entry.id   c86ce6e653449cab3bf58f9a61d846cc
#
_cell.length_a   1.000
_cell.length_b   1.000
_cell.length_c   1.000
_cell.angle_alpha   90.00
_cell.angle_beta   90.00
_cell.angle_gamma   90.00
#
_symmetry.space_group_name_H-M   'P 1'
#
loop_
_entity.id
_entity.type
_entity.pdbx_description
1 polymer ?
#
loop_
_entity_poly.entity_id
_entity_poly.type
_entity_poly.pdbx_seq_one_letter_code
_entity_poly.pdbx_strand_id
1 'polypeptide(L)'
;GTPVIADRVVMHWIHPARRGEILVSKDGDQWQQIGDLGRIKVKGGVQTLRHHFTARYVKLMMRQPDPSGHYALSELQVMGRGGLSAIPAERQGMVHGRYYLNGGDWRLFRDGAADSVLATVPATALQSYINIGAVPNTNHADNLRMVSESFFHSDFTYTTTFDAPAEYEGRHVFLNFDGINWKASVRLNGHDLGRIEGAFMRGRFDVTGCLLPTGNRLEVRVERPAHFGAVKQKTTESTDMNGGVLGADNPTFHASIGWDWMTSTPGRETGIWNDVYLSANGGVSLADPLVDSRIDPADSLATMTPK
;
A
#
# COMPACT_ATOMS: atom_id res chain seq x y z
N GLY A 1 -5.82 1.73 -12.62
CA GLY A 1 -5.24 0.65 -11.81
C GLY A 1 -4.41 -0.30 -12.64
N THR A 2 -3.67 -1.18 -12.01
CA THR A 2 -2.96 -2.29 -12.64
C THR A 2 -3.88 -3.48 -12.86
N PRO A 3 -3.52 -4.42 -13.76
CA PRO A 3 -4.18 -5.71 -13.82
C PRO A 3 -4.08 -6.46 -12.49
N VAL A 4 -5.18 -7.04 -12.04
CA VAL A 4 -5.29 -7.84 -10.82
C VAL A 4 -5.57 -9.29 -11.15
N ILE A 5 -5.13 -10.21 -10.29
CA ILE A 5 -5.45 -11.62 -10.38
C ILE A 5 -6.76 -11.84 -9.64
N ALA A 6 -7.79 -12.29 -10.36
CA ALA A 6 -9.10 -12.57 -9.82
C ALA A 6 -9.51 -14.02 -10.11
N ASP A 7 -10.40 -14.55 -9.29
CA ASP A 7 -10.91 -15.92 -9.42
C ASP A 7 -12.45 -15.98 -9.46
N ARG A 8 -13.12 -14.84 -9.28
CA ARG A 8 -14.56 -14.79 -9.14
C ARG A 8 -15.14 -13.44 -9.49
N VAL A 9 -16.28 -13.45 -10.19
CA VAL A 9 -17.12 -12.27 -10.39
C VAL A 9 -18.49 -12.57 -9.77
N VAL A 10 -18.94 -11.72 -8.84
CA VAL A 10 -20.24 -11.83 -8.17
C VAL A 10 -21.11 -10.64 -8.56
N MET A 11 -22.30 -10.93 -9.02
CA MET A 11 -23.29 -9.95 -9.47
C MET A 11 -24.53 -10.05 -8.59
N HIS A 12 -24.90 -8.98 -7.93
CA HIS A 12 -26.14 -8.86 -7.17
C HIS A 12 -27.18 -8.15 -8.02
N TRP A 13 -28.23 -8.87 -8.37
CA TRP A 13 -29.26 -8.39 -9.28
C TRP A 13 -30.55 -8.04 -8.56
N ILE A 14 -31.17 -6.95 -9.00
CA ILE A 14 -32.60 -6.67 -8.79
C ILE A 14 -33.36 -7.23 -9.98
N HIS A 15 -32.86 -6.91 -11.22
CA HIS A 15 -33.41 -7.42 -12.48
C HIS A 15 -32.28 -8.05 -13.31
N PRO A 16 -32.12 -9.38 -13.32
CA PRO A 16 -30.99 -10.04 -13.95
C PRO A 16 -31.08 -10.03 -15.49
N ALA A 17 -29.92 -9.93 -16.14
CA ALA A 17 -29.83 -10.19 -17.54
C ALA A 17 -30.05 -11.67 -17.84
N ARG A 18 -30.96 -12.01 -18.77
CA ARG A 18 -31.18 -13.38 -19.24
C ARG A 18 -30.09 -13.88 -20.17
N ARG A 19 -29.52 -12.95 -20.96
CA ARG A 19 -28.38 -13.23 -21.83
C ARG A 19 -27.39 -12.08 -21.76
N GLY A 20 -26.13 -12.40 -21.91
CA GLY A 20 -25.06 -11.45 -21.91
C GLY A 20 -23.73 -12.13 -21.69
N GLU A 21 -22.68 -11.34 -21.69
CA GLU A 21 -21.30 -11.80 -21.61
C GLU A 21 -20.58 -11.05 -20.50
N ILE A 22 -19.63 -11.76 -19.86
CA ILE A 22 -18.65 -11.16 -18.98
C ILE A 22 -17.33 -11.13 -19.72
N LEU A 23 -16.78 -9.94 -19.93
CA LEU A 23 -15.54 -9.73 -20.65
C LEU A 23 -14.52 -9.07 -19.75
N VAL A 24 -13.26 -9.38 -19.98
CA VAL A 24 -12.12 -8.81 -19.23
C VAL A 24 -11.08 -8.29 -20.21
N SER A 25 -10.33 -7.28 -19.77
CA SER A 25 -9.24 -6.69 -20.54
C SER A 25 -8.11 -6.23 -19.63
N LYS A 26 -6.86 -6.27 -20.13
CA LYS A 26 -5.67 -5.72 -19.46
C LYS A 26 -5.42 -4.25 -19.87
N ASP A 27 -5.78 -3.89 -21.08
CA ASP A 27 -5.49 -2.59 -21.71
C ASP A 27 -6.73 -1.71 -21.96
N GLY A 28 -7.94 -2.32 -22.01
CA GLY A 28 -9.20 -1.66 -22.34
C GLY A 28 -9.59 -1.78 -23.81
N ASP A 29 -8.69 -2.24 -24.67
CA ASP A 29 -8.87 -2.37 -26.12
C ASP A 29 -9.16 -3.82 -26.54
N GLN A 30 -8.35 -4.75 -26.04
CA GLN A 30 -8.53 -6.18 -26.32
C GLN A 30 -9.35 -6.83 -25.22
N TRP A 31 -10.48 -7.44 -25.59
CA TRP A 31 -11.43 -8.04 -24.66
C TRP A 31 -11.52 -9.55 -24.85
N GLN A 32 -11.42 -10.27 -23.75
CA GLN A 32 -11.61 -11.71 -23.67
C GLN A 32 -12.90 -12.02 -22.93
N GLN A 33 -13.75 -12.85 -23.51
CA GLN A 33 -14.93 -13.36 -22.84
C GLN A 33 -14.54 -14.45 -21.84
N ILE A 34 -14.99 -14.30 -20.60
CA ILE A 34 -14.74 -15.27 -19.51
C ILE A 34 -16.03 -15.91 -19.00
N GLY A 35 -17.19 -15.38 -19.35
CA GLY A 35 -18.47 -15.93 -18.90
C GLY A 35 -19.64 -15.57 -19.82
N ASP A 36 -20.68 -16.39 -19.73
CA ASP A 36 -21.97 -16.20 -20.38
C ASP A 36 -23.05 -16.12 -19.29
N LEU A 37 -23.71 -14.96 -19.18
CA LEU A 37 -24.73 -14.70 -18.15
C LEU A 37 -25.91 -15.67 -18.26
N GLY A 38 -26.26 -16.11 -19.47
CA GLY A 38 -27.35 -17.06 -19.69
C GLY A 38 -27.07 -18.50 -19.18
N ARG A 39 -25.79 -18.82 -18.96
CA ARG A 39 -25.37 -20.14 -18.49
C ARG A 39 -25.10 -20.20 -16.98
N ILE A 40 -24.98 -19.06 -16.31
CA ILE A 40 -24.72 -18.97 -14.88
C ILE A 40 -26.06 -18.82 -14.15
N LYS A 41 -26.35 -19.74 -13.21
CA LYS A 41 -27.61 -19.71 -12.46
C LYS A 41 -27.66 -18.52 -11.49
N VAL A 42 -28.80 -17.84 -11.46
CA VAL A 42 -29.13 -16.84 -10.44
C VAL A 42 -29.76 -17.55 -9.24
N LYS A 43 -29.24 -17.36 -8.05
CA LYS A 43 -29.78 -17.86 -6.80
C LYS A 43 -29.99 -16.71 -5.83
N GLY A 44 -31.24 -16.44 -5.40
CA GLY A 44 -31.54 -15.37 -4.46
C GLY A 44 -31.05 -13.99 -4.92
N GLY A 45 -31.18 -13.69 -6.23
CA GLY A 45 -30.67 -12.45 -6.78
C GLY A 45 -29.16 -12.43 -7.04
N VAL A 46 -28.43 -13.48 -6.71
CA VAL A 46 -26.96 -13.51 -6.85
C VAL A 46 -26.55 -14.45 -7.98
N GLN A 47 -25.65 -13.98 -8.82
CA GLN A 47 -25.05 -14.75 -9.91
C GLN A 47 -23.52 -14.73 -9.75
N THR A 48 -22.87 -15.91 -9.71
CA THR A 48 -21.44 -16.02 -9.46
C THR A 48 -20.75 -16.77 -10.59
N LEU A 49 -19.81 -16.12 -11.25
CA LEU A 49 -18.84 -16.74 -12.16
C LEU A 49 -17.57 -17.08 -11.36
N ARG A 50 -17.14 -18.34 -11.40
CA ARG A 50 -15.82 -18.77 -10.92
C ARG A 50 -14.91 -19.00 -12.10
N HIS A 51 -13.93 -18.15 -12.28
CA HIS A 51 -12.97 -18.22 -13.38
C HIS A 51 -11.69 -17.48 -12.98
N HIS A 52 -10.53 -18.11 -13.20
CA HIS A 52 -9.25 -17.46 -12.96
C HIS A 52 -8.88 -16.56 -14.14
N PHE A 53 -8.62 -15.29 -13.86
CA PHE A 53 -8.20 -14.33 -14.89
C PHE A 53 -7.30 -13.24 -14.32
N THR A 54 -6.58 -12.57 -15.22
CA THR A 54 -5.82 -11.36 -14.90
C THR A 54 -6.34 -10.24 -15.75
N ALA A 55 -6.88 -9.19 -15.12
CA ALA A 55 -7.47 -8.07 -15.84
C ALA A 55 -7.39 -6.76 -15.06
N ARG A 56 -7.45 -5.66 -15.79
CA ARG A 56 -7.63 -4.30 -15.28
C ARG A 56 -9.08 -3.83 -15.39
N TYR A 57 -9.78 -4.36 -16.39
CA TYR A 57 -11.15 -3.99 -16.73
C TYR A 57 -12.04 -5.22 -16.75
N VAL A 58 -13.24 -5.08 -16.22
CA VAL A 58 -14.34 -6.06 -16.32
C VAL A 58 -15.52 -5.35 -16.94
N LYS A 59 -16.13 -5.96 -17.96
CA LYS A 59 -17.29 -5.45 -18.67
C LYS A 59 -18.41 -6.46 -18.65
N LEU A 60 -19.60 -6.03 -18.25
CA LEU A 60 -20.83 -6.78 -18.42
C LEU A 60 -21.56 -6.30 -19.66
N MET A 61 -21.72 -7.18 -20.64
CA MET A 61 -22.51 -6.92 -21.85
C MET A 61 -23.86 -7.59 -21.66
N MET A 62 -24.87 -6.83 -21.31
CA MET A 62 -26.25 -7.32 -21.10
C MET A 62 -26.99 -7.25 -22.45
N ARG A 63 -27.48 -8.41 -22.93
CA ARG A 63 -28.09 -8.56 -24.25
C ARG A 63 -29.61 -8.72 -24.23
N GLN A 64 -30.11 -9.40 -23.19
CA GLN A 64 -31.53 -9.67 -23.04
C GLN A 64 -31.98 -9.42 -21.60
N PRO A 65 -32.94 -8.52 -21.36
CA PRO A 65 -33.46 -8.25 -20.02
C PRO A 65 -34.31 -9.43 -19.48
N ASP A 66 -34.68 -9.33 -18.24
CA ASP A 66 -35.69 -10.17 -17.62
C ASP A 66 -37.09 -9.86 -18.17
N PRO A 67 -38.18 -10.57 -17.74
CA PRO A 67 -39.53 -10.31 -18.22
C PRO A 67 -40.07 -8.91 -17.92
N SER A 68 -39.47 -8.17 -16.98
CA SER A 68 -39.85 -6.78 -16.68
C SER A 68 -39.34 -5.79 -17.73
N GLY A 69 -38.50 -6.26 -18.67
CA GLY A 69 -37.89 -5.43 -19.69
C GLY A 69 -36.74 -4.57 -19.24
N HIS A 70 -36.23 -4.81 -18.00
CA HIS A 70 -35.19 -3.99 -17.39
C HIS A 70 -33.95 -4.80 -17.01
N TYR A 71 -32.84 -4.07 -16.81
CA TYR A 71 -31.64 -4.55 -16.14
C TYR A 71 -31.45 -3.71 -14.88
N ALA A 72 -31.21 -4.35 -13.74
CA ALA A 72 -30.83 -3.63 -12.54
C ALA A 72 -29.84 -4.48 -11.75
N LEU A 73 -28.61 -3.98 -11.67
CA LEU A 73 -27.51 -4.55 -10.90
C LEU A 73 -27.32 -3.69 -9.66
N SER A 74 -27.46 -4.23 -8.48
CA SER A 74 -27.23 -3.51 -7.22
C SER A 74 -25.75 -3.47 -6.86
N GLU A 75 -25.00 -4.54 -7.21
CA GLU A 75 -23.59 -4.61 -6.90
C GLU A 75 -22.84 -5.55 -7.87
N LEU A 76 -21.61 -5.17 -8.20
CA LEU A 76 -20.64 -5.99 -8.93
C LEU A 76 -19.37 -6.13 -8.10
N GLN A 77 -19.05 -7.36 -7.71
CA GLN A 77 -17.82 -7.67 -6.98
C GLN A 77 -16.89 -8.47 -7.88
N VAL A 78 -15.62 -8.08 -7.93
CA VAL A 78 -14.54 -8.85 -8.54
C VAL A 78 -13.63 -9.29 -7.40
N MET A 79 -13.58 -10.60 -7.19
CA MET A 79 -12.89 -11.20 -6.04
C MET A 79 -11.73 -12.07 -6.53
N GLY A 80 -10.68 -12.15 -5.72
CA GLY A 80 -9.50 -12.94 -6.01
C GLY A 80 -8.45 -12.74 -4.94
N ARG A 81 -7.24 -13.14 -5.25
CA ARG A 81 -6.09 -12.96 -4.35
C ARG A 81 -5.53 -11.53 -4.37
N GLY A 82 -6.27 -10.61 -4.95
CA GLY A 82 -5.86 -9.23 -5.13
C GLY A 82 -4.83 -9.05 -6.25
N GLY A 83 -4.43 -7.82 -6.41
CA GLY A 83 -3.34 -7.40 -7.29
C GLY A 83 -2.34 -6.60 -6.50
N LEU A 84 -1.15 -6.45 -7.05
CA LEU A 84 -0.17 -5.52 -6.50
C LEU A 84 -0.67 -4.10 -6.74
N SER A 85 -0.48 -3.22 -5.77
CA SER A 85 -0.67 -1.79 -5.99
C SER A 85 0.20 -1.35 -7.17
N ALA A 86 -0.34 -0.51 -8.03
CA ALA A 86 0.45 0.05 -9.11
C ALA A 86 1.53 0.95 -8.51
N ILE A 87 2.78 0.51 -8.60
CA ILE A 87 3.92 1.35 -8.31
C ILE A 87 4.34 1.98 -9.63
N PRO A 88 4.47 3.32 -9.70
CA PRO A 88 4.92 3.97 -10.91
C PRO A 88 6.23 3.37 -11.40
N ALA A 89 6.33 3.07 -12.69
CA ALA A 89 7.51 2.41 -13.27
C ALA A 89 8.80 3.22 -13.04
N GLU A 90 8.68 4.53 -12.99
CA GLU A 90 9.78 5.46 -12.68
C GLU A 90 10.33 5.34 -11.25
N ARG A 91 9.65 4.60 -10.37
CA ARG A 91 10.10 4.34 -9.00
C ARG A 91 10.47 2.87 -8.76
N GLN A 92 10.83 2.16 -9.81
CA GLN A 92 11.30 0.77 -9.73
C GLN A 92 12.66 0.63 -10.40
N GLY A 93 13.57 -0.14 -9.81
CA GLY A 93 14.91 -0.33 -10.34
C GLY A 93 15.73 0.97 -10.41
N MET A 94 16.60 1.09 -11.39
CA MET A 94 17.49 2.24 -11.52
C MET A 94 16.79 3.45 -12.14
N VAL A 95 16.66 4.52 -11.35
CA VAL A 95 16.05 5.79 -11.78
C VAL A 95 16.87 6.95 -11.23
N HIS A 96 17.39 7.80 -12.12
CA HIS A 96 18.19 8.98 -11.77
C HIS A 96 19.33 8.70 -10.76
N GLY A 97 20.04 7.58 -10.93
CA GLY A 97 21.16 7.18 -10.06
C GLY A 97 20.76 6.61 -8.69
N ARG A 98 19.47 6.33 -8.47
CA ARG A 98 18.95 5.60 -7.32
C ARG A 98 18.37 4.28 -7.76
N TYR A 99 18.64 3.22 -7.02
CA TYR A 99 18.07 1.90 -7.27
C TYR A 99 16.93 1.64 -6.30
N TYR A 100 15.70 1.75 -6.80
CA TYR A 100 14.48 1.60 -6.00
C TYR A 100 14.16 0.13 -5.76
N LEU A 101 13.95 -0.20 -4.48
CA LEU A 101 13.52 -1.51 -4.00
C LEU A 101 12.00 -1.59 -3.88
N ASN A 102 11.29 -0.58 -4.35
CA ASN A 102 9.83 -0.56 -4.39
C ASN A 102 9.30 -1.71 -5.22
N GLY A 103 8.17 -2.25 -4.85
CA GLY A 103 7.55 -3.33 -5.61
C GLY A 103 6.56 -4.13 -4.80
N GLY A 104 6.05 -5.19 -5.42
CA GLY A 104 5.13 -6.13 -4.82
C GLY A 104 5.76 -7.48 -4.44
N ASP A 105 7.08 -7.57 -4.50
CA ASP A 105 7.82 -8.81 -4.20
C ASP A 105 8.22 -8.92 -2.73
N TRP A 106 7.81 -7.97 -1.92
CA TRP A 106 8.04 -8.00 -0.50
C TRP A 106 7.16 -9.05 0.18
N ARG A 107 7.66 -9.58 1.29
CA ARG A 107 6.92 -10.45 2.20
C ARG A 107 6.64 -9.71 3.49
N LEU A 108 5.42 -9.85 4.01
CA LEU A 108 4.97 -9.27 5.26
C LEU A 108 4.64 -10.38 6.24
N PHE A 109 5.32 -10.40 7.35
CA PHE A 109 5.06 -11.29 8.49
C PHE A 109 4.39 -10.47 9.59
N ARG A 110 3.22 -10.91 10.03
CA ARG A 110 2.63 -10.43 11.28
C ARG A 110 3.26 -11.18 12.44
N ASP A 111 3.59 -10.51 13.53
CA ASP A 111 4.15 -11.17 14.71
C ASP A 111 3.21 -12.27 15.23
N GLY A 112 3.78 -13.45 15.52
CA GLY A 112 3.04 -14.65 15.92
C GLY A 112 2.29 -15.39 14.78
N ALA A 113 2.38 -14.94 13.53
CA ALA A 113 1.85 -15.67 12.38
C ALA A 113 2.87 -16.69 11.86
N ALA A 114 2.37 -17.87 11.43
CA ALA A 114 3.23 -18.92 10.86
C ALA A 114 3.66 -18.57 9.43
N ASP A 115 2.80 -17.87 8.67
CA ASP A 115 2.99 -17.60 7.25
C ASP A 115 3.10 -16.10 6.96
N SER A 116 3.84 -15.79 5.91
CA SER A 116 3.91 -14.45 5.34
C SER A 116 2.87 -14.25 4.24
N VAL A 117 2.52 -12.99 4.01
CA VAL A 117 1.74 -12.58 2.85
C VAL A 117 2.59 -11.74 1.91
N LEU A 118 2.15 -11.62 0.65
CA LEU A 118 2.75 -10.65 -0.27
C LEU A 118 2.46 -9.24 0.21
N ALA A 119 3.48 -8.40 0.14
CA ALA A 119 3.37 -7.00 0.48
C ALA A 119 3.79 -6.11 -0.69
N THR A 120 3.22 -4.92 -0.71
CA THR A 120 3.62 -3.85 -1.61
C THR A 120 4.38 -2.79 -0.83
N VAL A 121 5.47 -2.30 -1.37
CA VAL A 121 6.22 -1.16 -0.83
C VAL A 121 6.39 -0.14 -1.95
N PRO A 122 6.02 1.14 -1.73
CA PRO A 122 5.41 1.72 -0.53
C PRO A 122 3.97 1.27 -0.29
N ALA A 123 3.62 0.92 0.93
CA ALA A 123 2.25 0.77 1.41
C ALA A 123 2.22 0.52 2.93
N THR A 124 1.04 0.69 3.55
CA THR A 124 0.81 0.25 4.92
C THR A 124 0.62 -1.28 5.00
N ALA A 125 0.74 -1.84 6.20
CA ALA A 125 0.41 -3.24 6.41
C ALA A 125 -1.04 -3.53 6.01
N LEU A 126 -1.99 -2.68 6.42
CA LEU A 126 -3.40 -2.80 6.05
C LEU A 126 -3.58 -2.84 4.52
N GLN A 127 -2.92 -1.94 3.79
CA GLN A 127 -3.01 -1.90 2.33
C GLN A 127 -2.49 -3.20 1.69
N SER A 128 -1.43 -3.80 2.24
CA SER A 128 -0.93 -5.09 1.76
C SER A 128 -1.96 -6.20 1.92
N TYR A 129 -2.69 -6.24 3.04
CA TYR A 129 -3.78 -7.20 3.25
C TYR A 129 -4.99 -6.93 2.36
N ILE A 130 -5.29 -5.66 2.03
CA ILE A 130 -6.32 -5.31 1.05
C ILE A 130 -5.89 -5.79 -0.35
N ASN A 131 -4.63 -5.58 -0.73
CA ASN A 131 -4.11 -5.93 -2.05
C ASN A 131 -4.18 -7.42 -2.33
N ILE A 132 -3.97 -8.27 -1.33
CA ILE A 132 -4.11 -9.73 -1.48
C ILE A 132 -5.55 -10.23 -1.30
N GLY A 133 -6.50 -9.33 -1.04
CA GLY A 133 -7.91 -9.67 -0.85
C GLY A 133 -8.24 -10.35 0.49
N ALA A 134 -7.34 -10.26 1.47
CA ALA A 134 -7.56 -10.84 2.80
C ALA A 134 -8.52 -10.00 3.66
N VAL A 135 -8.56 -8.70 3.40
CA VAL A 135 -9.55 -7.78 3.99
C VAL A 135 -10.24 -7.00 2.87
N PRO A 136 -11.49 -6.54 3.10
CA PRO A 136 -12.21 -5.76 2.11
C PRO A 136 -11.55 -4.39 1.90
N ASN A 137 -11.79 -3.78 0.73
CA ASN A 137 -11.34 -2.41 0.46
C ASN A 137 -12.04 -1.45 1.43
N THR A 138 -11.26 -0.84 2.30
CA THR A 138 -11.73 0.05 3.38
C THR A 138 -12.29 1.38 2.88
N ASN A 139 -12.02 1.74 1.63
CA ASN A 139 -12.55 2.95 1.00
C ASN A 139 -13.97 2.76 0.43
N HIS A 140 -14.57 1.60 0.61
CA HIS A 140 -15.89 1.29 0.08
C HIS A 140 -16.90 1.02 1.20
N ALA A 141 -17.98 1.78 1.22
CA ALA A 141 -19.07 1.66 2.21
C ALA A 141 -18.56 1.55 3.66
N ASP A 142 -19.13 0.64 4.44
CA ASP A 142 -18.77 0.40 5.84
C ASP A 142 -17.63 -0.63 6.04
N ASN A 143 -16.90 -0.97 4.99
CA ASN A 143 -15.88 -2.01 5.04
C ASN A 143 -14.79 -1.73 6.09
N LEU A 144 -14.48 -0.46 6.35
CA LEU A 144 -13.51 -0.10 7.39
C LEU A 144 -13.89 -0.67 8.77
N ARG A 145 -15.20 -0.71 9.08
CA ARG A 145 -15.71 -1.25 10.35
C ARG A 145 -15.68 -2.79 10.42
N MET A 146 -15.48 -3.45 9.26
CA MET A 146 -15.38 -4.91 9.17
C MET A 146 -13.96 -5.42 9.37
N VAL A 147 -12.97 -4.52 9.41
CA VAL A 147 -11.57 -4.88 9.59
C VAL A 147 -11.23 -4.94 11.07
N SER A 148 -10.67 -6.06 11.50
CA SER A 148 -10.29 -6.27 12.89
C SER A 148 -9.17 -5.32 13.33
N GLU A 149 -9.48 -4.43 14.25
CA GLU A 149 -8.51 -3.53 14.86
C GLU A 149 -7.40 -4.33 15.58
N SER A 150 -7.77 -5.34 16.37
CA SER A 150 -6.83 -6.15 17.13
C SER A 150 -5.86 -6.96 16.26
N PHE A 151 -6.26 -7.32 15.04
CA PHE A 151 -5.37 -7.99 14.11
C PHE A 151 -4.18 -7.11 13.73
N PHE A 152 -4.42 -5.81 13.53
CA PHE A 152 -3.39 -4.85 13.14
C PHE A 152 -2.63 -4.24 14.33
N HIS A 153 -3.03 -4.56 15.58
CA HIS A 153 -2.25 -4.24 16.80
C HIS A 153 -1.08 -5.21 16.95
N SER A 154 -0.19 -5.27 15.98
CA SER A 154 0.93 -6.21 15.95
C SER A 154 2.16 -5.55 15.38
N ASP A 155 3.31 -6.10 15.68
CA ASP A 155 4.52 -5.81 14.92
C ASP A 155 4.44 -6.49 13.56
N PHE A 156 5.04 -5.86 12.56
CA PHE A 156 5.09 -6.38 11.20
C PHE A 156 6.52 -6.38 10.69
N THR A 157 6.96 -7.53 10.18
CA THR A 157 8.29 -7.67 9.57
C THR A 157 8.16 -7.76 8.06
N TYR A 158 8.73 -6.78 7.36
CA TYR A 158 8.86 -6.76 5.91
C TYR A 158 10.18 -7.38 5.51
N THR A 159 10.17 -8.24 4.49
CA THR A 159 11.40 -8.80 3.93
C THR A 159 11.37 -8.76 2.41
N THR A 160 12.53 -8.50 1.80
CA THR A 160 12.73 -8.63 0.36
C THR A 160 14.14 -9.10 0.06
N THR A 161 14.35 -9.60 -1.15
CA THR A 161 15.67 -9.95 -1.67
C THR A 161 15.94 -9.16 -2.93
N PHE A 162 17.21 -8.78 -3.14
CA PHE A 162 17.61 -8.00 -4.32
C PHE A 162 19.08 -8.21 -4.65
N ASP A 163 19.44 -7.90 -5.87
CA ASP A 163 20.83 -7.83 -6.32
C ASP A 163 21.29 -6.37 -6.36
N ALA A 164 22.54 -6.13 -5.96
CA ALA A 164 23.10 -4.80 -6.03
C ALA A 164 23.38 -4.40 -7.48
N PRO A 165 23.13 -3.15 -7.90
CA PRO A 165 23.52 -2.68 -9.21
C PRO A 165 25.02 -2.77 -9.42
N ALA A 166 25.45 -3.34 -10.54
CA ALA A 166 26.89 -3.48 -10.86
C ALA A 166 27.64 -2.14 -10.86
N GLU A 167 26.95 -1.06 -11.23
CA GLU A 167 27.50 0.29 -11.22
C GLU A 167 27.77 0.86 -9.81
N TYR A 168 27.38 0.15 -8.76
CA TYR A 168 27.64 0.53 -7.36
C TYR A 168 28.91 -0.15 -6.81
N GLU A 169 29.51 -1.06 -7.58
CA GLU A 169 30.77 -1.71 -7.19
C GLU A 169 31.86 -0.68 -6.89
N GLY A 170 32.55 -0.83 -5.77
CA GLY A 170 33.63 0.06 -5.34
C GLY A 170 33.18 1.46 -4.89
N ARG A 171 31.89 1.71 -4.73
CA ARG A 171 31.32 2.97 -4.27
C ARG A 171 30.83 2.89 -2.84
N HIS A 172 30.65 4.04 -2.20
CA HIS A 172 29.90 4.10 -0.93
C HIS A 172 28.40 4.00 -1.21
N VAL A 173 27.76 3.00 -0.63
CA VAL A 173 26.35 2.69 -0.87
C VAL A 173 25.53 2.92 0.39
N PHE A 174 24.43 3.61 0.24
CA PHE A 174 23.47 3.88 1.31
C PHE A 174 22.12 3.25 1.00
N LEU A 175 21.54 2.59 1.99
CA LEU A 175 20.14 2.18 1.99
C LEU A 175 19.31 3.30 2.60
N ASN A 176 18.29 3.75 1.86
CA ASN A 176 17.46 4.89 2.24
C ASN A 176 16.00 4.48 2.38
N PHE A 177 15.34 5.06 3.37
CA PHE A 177 13.90 4.99 3.60
C PHE A 177 13.36 6.41 3.71
N ASP A 178 12.45 6.78 2.82
CA ASP A 178 11.85 8.13 2.84
C ASP A 178 10.67 8.24 3.82
N GLY A 179 10.17 7.11 4.34
CA GLY A 179 9.15 7.13 5.38
C GLY A 179 8.72 5.73 5.85
N ILE A 180 8.76 5.54 7.16
CA ILE A 180 8.20 4.37 7.85
C ILE A 180 7.32 4.89 9.00
N ASN A 181 6.12 4.38 9.14
CA ASN A 181 5.28 4.71 10.28
C ASN A 181 5.24 3.52 11.25
N TRP A 182 5.86 3.61 12.45
CA TRP A 182 6.61 4.81 12.86
C TRP A 182 7.95 4.45 13.49
N LYS A 183 8.09 3.31 14.18
CA LYS A 183 9.36 2.79 14.70
C LYS A 183 9.75 1.54 13.93
N ALA A 184 10.99 1.47 13.50
CA ALA A 184 11.48 0.29 12.82
C ALA A 184 12.93 0.01 13.14
N SER A 185 13.28 -1.28 13.19
CA SER A 185 14.64 -1.76 13.14
C SER A 185 14.93 -2.34 11.75
N VAL A 186 16.12 -2.06 11.23
CA VAL A 186 16.55 -2.42 9.88
C VAL A 186 17.75 -3.33 9.91
N ARG A 187 17.69 -4.43 9.18
CA ARG A 187 18.79 -5.40 9.03
C ARG A 187 19.02 -5.73 7.56
N LEU A 188 20.29 -5.81 7.18
CA LEU A 188 20.71 -6.26 5.84
C LEU A 188 21.70 -7.41 5.99
N ASN A 189 21.42 -8.54 5.33
CA ASN A 189 22.29 -9.74 5.35
C ASN A 189 22.64 -10.21 6.77
N GLY A 190 21.71 -10.03 7.72
CA GLY A 190 21.91 -10.35 9.13
C GLY A 190 22.61 -9.27 9.97
N HIS A 191 23.16 -8.22 9.36
CA HIS A 191 23.75 -7.09 10.04
C HIS A 191 22.67 -6.10 10.50
N ASP A 192 22.71 -5.71 11.76
CA ASP A 192 21.86 -4.66 12.30
C ASP A 192 22.39 -3.30 11.82
N LEU A 193 21.53 -2.55 11.10
CA LEU A 193 21.89 -1.24 10.56
C LEU A 193 21.45 -0.10 11.49
N GLY A 194 20.50 -0.36 12.39
CA GLY A 194 19.97 0.63 13.31
C GLY A 194 18.46 0.79 13.25
N ARG A 195 17.98 1.93 13.72
CA ARG A 195 16.55 2.21 13.94
C ARG A 195 16.11 3.49 13.25
N ILE A 196 14.82 3.55 12.94
CA ILE A 196 14.09 4.74 12.51
C ILE A 196 12.99 4.97 13.55
N GLU A 197 12.83 6.20 14.03
CA GLU A 197 11.81 6.56 15.02
C GLU A 197 11.12 7.86 14.61
N GLY A 198 9.92 7.76 14.05
CA GLY A 198 9.08 8.87 13.63
C GLY A 198 8.53 8.67 12.21
N ALA A 199 7.20 8.88 12.04
CA ALA A 199 6.52 8.66 10.77
C ALA A 199 7.07 9.49 9.60
N PHE A 200 7.68 10.64 9.91
CA PHE A 200 8.20 11.60 8.93
C PHE A 200 9.73 11.69 8.94
N MET A 201 10.38 10.76 9.64
CA MET A 201 11.85 10.67 9.67
C MET A 201 12.35 9.80 8.52
N ARG A 202 13.42 10.25 7.85
CA ARG A 202 14.12 9.46 6.87
C ARG A 202 15.15 8.56 7.54
N GLY A 203 15.26 7.32 7.06
CA GLY A 203 16.36 6.42 7.42
C GLY A 203 17.43 6.45 6.34
N ARG A 204 18.69 6.57 6.72
CA ARG A 204 19.83 6.45 5.82
C ARG A 204 20.94 5.66 6.50
N PHE A 205 21.25 4.50 5.94
CA PHE A 205 22.21 3.56 6.51
C PHE A 205 23.34 3.29 5.53
N ASP A 206 24.59 3.41 5.97
CA ASP A 206 25.73 2.97 5.19
C ASP A 206 25.76 1.45 5.13
N VAL A 207 25.62 0.90 3.96
CA VAL A 207 25.61 -0.55 3.72
C VAL A 207 26.81 -1.03 2.93
N THR A 208 27.79 -0.16 2.67
CA THR A 208 28.99 -0.47 1.89
C THR A 208 29.70 -1.74 2.35
N GLY A 209 29.82 -1.92 3.68
CA GLY A 209 30.54 -3.05 4.25
C GLY A 209 29.76 -4.37 4.34
N CYS A 210 28.44 -4.35 4.11
CA CYS A 210 27.59 -5.54 4.22
C CYS A 210 26.72 -5.83 3.00
N LEU A 211 26.81 -4.99 1.95
CA LEU A 211 26.13 -5.20 0.69
C LEU A 211 26.84 -6.27 -0.13
N LEU A 212 26.10 -7.26 -0.61
CA LEU A 212 26.59 -8.32 -1.49
C LEU A 212 26.26 -7.99 -2.95
N PRO A 213 27.04 -8.47 -3.92
CA PRO A 213 26.71 -8.31 -5.34
C PRO A 213 25.33 -8.89 -5.69
N THR A 214 24.98 -10.05 -5.11
CA THR A 214 23.71 -10.74 -5.36
C THR A 214 23.12 -11.31 -4.09
N GLY A 215 21.80 -11.54 -4.10
CA GLY A 215 21.09 -12.26 -3.04
C GLY A 215 21.05 -11.51 -1.72
N ASN A 216 21.08 -10.19 -1.73
CA ASN A 216 20.91 -9.40 -0.50
C ASN A 216 19.53 -9.67 0.10
N ARG A 217 19.49 -9.84 1.43
CA ARG A 217 18.26 -9.98 2.20
C ARG A 217 18.08 -8.78 3.11
N LEU A 218 17.06 -7.99 2.81
CA LEU A 218 16.63 -6.86 3.64
C LEU A 218 15.48 -7.31 4.55
N GLU A 219 15.57 -6.93 5.83
CA GLU A 219 14.55 -7.16 6.84
C GLU A 219 14.26 -5.85 7.57
N VAL A 220 12.99 -5.47 7.65
CA VAL A 220 12.52 -4.25 8.31
C VAL A 220 11.40 -4.64 9.27
N ARG A 221 11.67 -4.61 10.58
CA ARG A 221 10.65 -4.83 11.59
C ARG A 221 10.04 -3.50 12.00
N VAL A 222 8.78 -3.31 11.70
CA VAL A 222 7.99 -2.15 12.09
C VAL A 222 7.23 -2.48 13.35
N GLU A 223 7.53 -1.77 14.43
CA GLU A 223 6.92 -1.97 15.73
C GLU A 223 5.52 -1.36 15.77
N ARG A 224 4.62 -2.05 16.44
CA ARG A 224 3.28 -1.52 16.72
C ARG A 224 3.39 -0.25 17.59
N PRO A 225 2.50 0.72 17.44
CA PRO A 225 2.37 1.80 18.39
C PRO A 225 2.16 1.28 19.81
N ALA A 226 2.86 1.82 20.81
CA ALA A 226 2.65 1.48 22.23
C ALA A 226 1.28 2.01 22.70
N HIS A 227 0.87 3.17 22.15
CA HIS A 227 -0.41 3.80 22.42
C HIS A 227 -1.16 3.96 21.09
N PHE A 228 -2.20 3.16 20.91
CA PHE A 228 -3.05 3.23 19.71
C PHE A 228 -4.01 4.41 19.73
N GLY A 229 -4.19 5.03 20.87
CA GLY A 229 -5.16 6.10 21.07
C GLY A 229 -6.60 5.59 21.13
N ALA A 230 -7.48 6.44 21.65
CA ALA A 230 -8.91 6.18 21.70
C ALA A 230 -9.59 6.65 20.41
N VAL A 231 -10.34 5.76 19.76
CA VAL A 231 -11.14 6.10 18.57
C VAL A 231 -12.46 6.72 19.04
N LYS A 232 -12.75 7.92 18.53
CA LYS A 232 -14.06 8.52 18.70
C LYS A 232 -15.05 7.87 17.74
N GLN A 233 -15.99 7.13 18.27
CA GLN A 233 -17.07 6.52 17.50
C GLN A 233 -18.42 7.15 17.89
N LYS A 234 -19.29 7.34 16.90
CA LYS A 234 -20.67 7.71 17.16
C LYS A 234 -21.38 6.56 17.84
N THR A 235 -21.96 6.83 19.00
CA THR A 235 -22.86 5.95 19.70
C THR A 235 -24.21 6.63 19.84
N THR A 236 -25.21 5.91 20.31
CA THR A 236 -26.53 6.49 20.67
C THR A 236 -26.41 7.52 21.79
N GLU A 237 -25.38 7.41 22.62
CA GLU A 237 -25.13 8.27 23.78
C GLU A 237 -24.19 9.43 23.48
N SER A 238 -23.34 9.30 22.46
CA SER A 238 -22.41 10.34 22.03
C SER A 238 -22.58 10.60 20.54
N THR A 239 -23.06 11.81 20.23
CA THR A 239 -23.24 12.29 18.85
C THR A 239 -22.00 12.98 18.31
N ASP A 240 -21.00 13.22 19.16
CA ASP A 240 -19.74 13.84 18.74
C ASP A 240 -18.89 12.86 17.93
N MET A 241 -18.71 13.19 16.67
CA MET A 241 -18.09 12.34 15.69
C MET A 241 -17.03 13.08 14.90
N ASN A 242 -15.84 13.13 15.45
CA ASN A 242 -14.72 13.58 14.64
C ASN A 242 -13.96 12.43 13.96
N GLY A 243 -14.29 11.17 14.30
CA GLY A 243 -13.65 10.00 13.66
C GLY A 243 -12.17 9.84 13.98
N GLY A 244 -11.59 10.73 14.76
CA GLY A 244 -10.17 10.78 15.03
C GLY A 244 -9.69 9.84 16.13
N VAL A 245 -8.40 9.84 16.34
CA VAL A 245 -7.71 9.06 17.38
C VAL A 245 -7.07 10.03 18.36
N LEU A 246 -7.44 9.94 19.64
CA LEU A 246 -6.86 10.74 20.71
C LEU A 246 -5.84 9.95 21.50
N GLY A 247 -4.70 10.56 21.83
CA GLY A 247 -3.66 9.95 22.66
C GLY A 247 -2.84 8.86 21.95
N ALA A 248 -2.80 8.87 20.61
CA ALA A 248 -1.91 8.01 19.85
C ALA A 248 -0.44 8.41 20.02
N ASP A 249 0.45 7.46 19.74
CA ASP A 249 1.90 7.72 19.75
C ASP A 249 2.29 8.86 18.80
N ASN A 250 3.26 9.65 19.20
CA ASN A 250 3.77 10.80 18.46
C ASN A 250 5.29 10.67 18.27
N PRO A 251 5.85 10.99 17.09
CA PRO A 251 5.19 11.54 15.91
C PRO A 251 4.67 10.45 14.95
N THR A 252 3.36 10.32 14.87
CA THR A 252 2.68 9.45 13.91
C THR A 252 1.61 10.24 13.15
N PHE A 253 1.02 9.63 12.13
CA PHE A 253 -0.06 10.29 11.34
C PHE A 253 -1.29 10.67 12.18
N HIS A 254 -1.54 9.95 13.29
CA HIS A 254 -2.74 10.13 14.11
C HIS A 254 -2.53 10.95 15.37
N ALA A 255 -1.32 11.41 15.62
CA ALA A 255 -0.98 12.12 16.86
C ALA A 255 -1.28 13.62 16.83
N SER A 256 -1.68 14.16 15.70
CA SER A 256 -1.87 15.60 15.52
C SER A 256 -3.31 16.01 15.64
N ILE A 257 -3.59 17.08 16.39
CA ILE A 257 -4.86 17.83 16.31
C ILE A 257 -5.00 18.35 14.87
N GLY A 258 -6.20 18.19 14.30
CA GLY A 258 -6.48 18.54 12.90
C GLY A 258 -6.66 17.33 12.00
N TRP A 259 -6.24 16.14 12.45
CA TRP A 259 -6.53 14.87 11.81
C TRP A 259 -7.62 14.08 12.57
N ASP A 260 -8.07 14.59 13.68
CA ASP A 260 -9.08 14.00 14.58
C ASP A 260 -10.48 13.91 13.95
N TRP A 261 -10.70 14.55 12.81
CA TRP A 261 -11.91 14.47 11.99
C TRP A 261 -11.82 13.40 10.88
N MET A 262 -10.65 12.81 10.66
CA MET A 262 -10.49 11.71 9.72
C MET A 262 -10.83 10.37 10.37
N THR A 263 -11.44 9.49 9.61
CA THR A 263 -11.71 8.12 10.06
C THR A 263 -10.40 7.43 10.40
N SER A 264 -10.31 6.86 11.61
CA SER A 264 -9.12 6.09 12.00
C SER A 264 -9.06 4.76 11.24
N THR A 265 -7.87 4.41 10.78
CA THR A 265 -7.63 3.15 10.10
C THR A 265 -7.07 2.10 11.06
N PRO A 266 -7.50 0.83 10.95
CA PRO A 266 -6.90 -0.25 11.71
C PRO A 266 -5.39 -0.31 11.53
N GLY A 267 -4.65 -0.47 12.65
CA GLY A 267 -3.19 -0.49 12.62
C GLY A 267 -2.50 0.86 12.51
N ARG A 268 -3.24 1.96 12.54
CA ARG A 268 -2.69 3.34 12.57
C ARG A 268 -1.67 3.62 11.49
N GLU A 269 -1.96 3.20 10.25
CA GLU A 269 -1.10 3.41 9.09
C GLU A 269 0.32 2.81 9.25
N THR A 270 0.47 1.77 10.09
CA THR A 270 1.77 1.08 10.30
C THR A 270 2.30 0.51 9.00
N GLY A 271 3.54 0.78 8.67
CA GLY A 271 4.20 0.22 7.49
C GLY A 271 5.24 1.12 6.84
N ILE A 272 5.79 0.65 5.73
CA ILE A 272 6.75 1.37 4.89
C ILE A 272 5.93 2.16 3.85
N TRP A 273 5.60 3.40 4.17
CA TRP A 273 4.63 4.18 3.40
C TRP A 273 5.25 5.04 2.29
N ASN A 274 6.58 5.15 2.26
CA ASN A 274 7.31 5.90 1.25
C ASN A 274 8.44 5.06 0.65
N ASP A 275 9.21 5.65 -0.26
CA ASP A 275 10.20 4.97 -1.09
C ASP A 275 11.32 4.31 -0.28
N VAL A 276 11.77 3.15 -0.77
CA VAL A 276 12.99 2.46 -0.33
C VAL A 276 13.93 2.34 -1.50
N TYR A 277 15.18 2.79 -1.33
CA TYR A 277 16.15 2.76 -2.42
C TYR A 277 17.59 2.69 -1.94
N LEU A 278 18.46 2.18 -2.80
CA LEU A 278 19.89 2.34 -2.70
C LEU A 278 20.34 3.59 -3.43
N SER A 279 21.32 4.29 -2.85
CA SER A 279 22.05 5.36 -3.53
C SER A 279 23.54 5.15 -3.36
N ALA A 280 24.32 5.47 -4.38
CA ALA A 280 25.78 5.36 -4.33
C ALA A 280 26.42 6.69 -4.67
N ASN A 281 27.51 6.99 -3.98
CA ASN A 281 28.33 8.16 -4.25
C ASN A 281 29.83 7.79 -4.26
N GLY A 282 30.66 8.78 -4.61
CA GLY A 282 32.12 8.67 -4.50
C GLY A 282 32.59 8.96 -3.07
N GLY A 283 33.78 9.50 -2.92
CA GLY A 283 34.35 9.83 -1.62
C GLY A 283 33.70 11.00 -0.88
N VAL A 284 32.74 11.70 -1.51
CA VAL A 284 32.04 12.86 -0.94
C VAL A 284 30.53 12.69 -1.11
N SER A 285 29.79 12.96 -0.06
CA SER A 285 28.31 12.93 -0.03
C SER A 285 27.80 14.25 0.54
N LEU A 286 26.85 14.88 -0.15
CA LEU A 286 26.09 16.01 0.38
C LEU A 286 24.74 15.50 0.87
N ALA A 287 24.40 15.86 2.10
CA ALA A 287 23.11 15.50 2.72
C ALA A 287 22.52 16.76 3.36
N ASP A 288 21.20 16.83 3.34
CA ASP A 288 20.39 17.81 4.05
C ASP A 288 20.84 19.28 3.83
N PRO A 289 20.89 19.76 2.57
CA PRO A 289 21.31 21.12 2.29
C PRO A 289 20.33 22.10 2.95
N LEU A 290 20.86 23.03 3.74
CA LEU A 290 20.12 24.12 4.33
C LEU A 290 20.36 25.40 3.52
N VAL A 291 19.30 26.07 3.11
CA VAL A 291 19.37 27.39 2.49
C VAL A 291 18.84 28.41 3.48
N ASP A 292 19.73 29.28 3.98
CA ASP A 292 19.35 30.43 4.80
C ASP A 292 19.08 31.62 3.88
N SER A 293 17.89 32.20 3.95
CA SER A 293 17.50 33.36 3.14
C SER A 293 17.24 34.57 4.03
N ARG A 294 17.78 35.70 3.61
CA ARG A 294 17.54 37.01 4.26
C ARG A 294 17.01 37.98 3.23
N ILE A 295 15.99 38.71 3.63
CA ILE A 295 15.43 39.82 2.84
C ILE A 295 15.93 41.11 3.48
N ASP A 296 16.55 41.97 2.67
CA ASP A 296 16.82 43.35 3.08
C ASP A 296 15.61 44.19 2.70
N PRO A 297 14.87 44.74 3.68
CA PRO A 297 13.70 45.56 3.39
C PRO A 297 14.00 46.86 2.67
N ALA A 298 15.24 47.36 2.78
CA ALA A 298 15.65 48.62 2.15
C ALA A 298 15.88 48.45 0.65
N ASP A 299 16.40 47.30 0.23
CA ASP A 299 16.78 47.06 -1.17
C ASP A 299 15.82 46.14 -1.91
N SER A 300 14.86 45.54 -1.23
CA SER A 300 13.97 44.48 -1.76
C SER A 300 14.77 43.33 -2.40
N LEU A 301 16.00 43.11 -1.97
CA LEU A 301 16.88 42.05 -2.44
C LEU A 301 16.86 40.86 -1.46
N ALA A 302 16.78 39.67 -2.00
CA ALA A 302 16.91 38.43 -1.22
C ALA A 302 18.33 37.88 -1.37
N THR A 303 19.03 37.69 -0.25
CA THR A 303 20.31 37.00 -0.22
C THR A 303 20.11 35.58 0.26
N MET A 304 20.51 34.56 -0.52
CA MET A 304 20.47 33.16 -0.15
C MET A 304 21.90 32.67 0.06
N THR A 305 22.14 32.05 1.22
CA THR A 305 23.43 31.45 1.55
C THR A 305 23.22 29.97 1.78
N PRO A 306 23.70 29.09 0.92
CA PRO A 306 23.69 27.64 1.20
C PRO A 306 24.67 27.31 2.34
N LYS A 307 24.26 26.46 3.24
CA LYS A 307 25.09 25.92 4.31
C LYS A 307 25.25 24.42 4.16
#